data_5d3caff388aeec95121c870977f69bcf
#
_entry.id   5d3caff388aeec95121c870977f69bcf
#
_cell.length_a   1.000
_cell.length_b   1.000
_cell.length_c   1.000
_cell.angle_alpha   90.00
_cell.angle_beta   90.00
_cell.angle_gamma   90.00
#
_symmetry.space_group_name_H-M   'P 1'
#
loop_
_entity.id
_entity.type
_entity.pdbx_description
1 polymer ?
#
loop_
_entity_poly.entity_id
_entity_poly.type
_entity_poly.pdbx_seq_one_letter_code
_entity_poly.pdbx_strand_id
1 'polypeptide(L)'
;MRFNGLTKGFFILILALVTWAFFDVLSPYFSAILWAAILTIIFNPVKNKLRTALGDRNGLASLLTLGIICLIVFIPLMVILSSLAVELNMVYTKLQQNNTQFPEVIAGIFNRLPDWASGFLADHNLTNAAQIQKKLSDVALQGGQYLAGSAFLIGKGTFGFAISFGIMLYLLFFLLKDGPYLVRQILDSLPLSDFAKQHLFAKFVGVSRATVKGTAVVAVVQGTLGGIAFAIVGIDGSVLWGALMAFLSLVPAVGSAIVWVPAAIFLFATHQLWQGLFIVGFFVIIVGLVDNLLRPLLVGK
;
A
#
# COMPACT_ATOMS: atom_id res chain seq x y z
N MET A 1 -38.55 35.25 -19.00
CA MET A 1 -38.15 34.55 -20.26
C MET A 1 -38.67 33.10 -20.19
N ARG A 2 -39.60 32.71 -21.07
CA ARG A 2 -40.05 31.30 -21.19
C ARG A 2 -39.00 30.57 -22.01
N PHE A 3 -38.16 29.80 -21.36
CA PHE A 3 -37.22 28.92 -22.07
C PHE A 3 -38.02 27.84 -22.82
N ASN A 4 -37.93 27.83 -24.13
CA ASN A 4 -38.49 26.77 -24.98
C ASN A 4 -37.86 25.44 -24.61
N GLY A 5 -38.58 24.31 -24.75
CA GLY A 5 -38.09 22.98 -24.35
C GLY A 5 -36.73 22.62 -24.96
N LEU A 6 -36.43 23.06 -26.18
CA LEU A 6 -35.14 22.89 -26.86
C LEU A 6 -33.99 23.61 -26.13
N THR A 7 -34.21 24.82 -25.63
CA THR A 7 -33.18 25.61 -24.89
C THR A 7 -32.89 24.95 -23.54
N LYS A 8 -33.91 24.41 -22.86
CA LYS A 8 -33.73 23.65 -21.63
C LYS A 8 -32.97 22.36 -21.85
N GLY A 9 -33.29 21.60 -22.93
CA GLY A 9 -32.59 20.39 -23.29
C GLY A 9 -31.11 20.64 -23.62
N PHE A 10 -30.84 21.68 -24.41
CA PHE A 10 -29.48 22.09 -24.74
C PHE A 10 -28.65 22.52 -23.49
N PHE A 11 -29.26 23.28 -22.59
CA PHE A 11 -28.63 23.67 -21.32
C PHE A 11 -28.28 22.46 -20.44
N ILE A 12 -29.22 21.50 -20.29
CA ILE A 12 -28.99 20.28 -19.51
C ILE A 12 -27.87 19.44 -20.15
N LEU A 13 -27.83 19.35 -21.48
CA LEU A 13 -26.79 18.63 -22.20
C LEU A 13 -25.41 19.25 -21.98
N ILE A 14 -25.29 20.59 -22.11
CA ILE A 14 -24.03 21.29 -21.83
C ILE A 14 -23.62 21.10 -20.37
N LEU A 15 -24.55 21.24 -19.43
CA LEU A 15 -24.29 21.05 -18.01
C LEU A 15 -23.77 19.63 -17.73
N ALA A 16 -24.41 18.62 -18.31
CA ALA A 16 -24.00 17.23 -18.17
C ALA A 16 -22.59 16.99 -18.75
N LEU A 17 -22.30 17.58 -19.93
CA LEU A 17 -21.01 17.46 -20.60
C LEU A 17 -19.89 18.15 -19.79
N VAL A 18 -20.14 19.36 -19.31
CA VAL A 18 -19.19 20.10 -18.45
C VAL A 18 -18.97 19.35 -17.13
N THR A 19 -20.02 18.83 -16.54
CA THR A 19 -19.91 18.05 -15.29
C THR A 19 -19.10 16.77 -15.52
N TRP A 20 -19.36 16.06 -16.64
CA TRP A 20 -18.59 14.89 -16.99
C TRP A 20 -17.12 15.20 -17.23
N ALA A 21 -16.81 16.24 -18.02
CA ALA A 21 -15.43 16.69 -18.26
C ALA A 21 -14.73 17.11 -16.97
N PHE A 22 -15.45 17.77 -16.05
CA PHE A 22 -14.93 18.14 -14.74
C PHE A 22 -14.52 16.91 -13.90
N PHE A 23 -15.39 15.88 -13.85
CA PHE A 23 -15.06 14.65 -13.14
C PHE A 23 -13.94 13.87 -13.80
N ASP A 24 -13.86 13.87 -15.13
CA ASP A 24 -12.77 13.21 -15.87
C ASP A 24 -11.42 13.86 -15.54
N VAL A 25 -11.34 15.19 -15.52
CA VAL A 25 -10.12 15.93 -15.12
C VAL A 25 -9.75 15.70 -13.66
N LEU A 26 -10.73 15.58 -12.76
CA LEU A 26 -10.48 15.36 -11.32
C LEU A 26 -10.16 13.89 -10.97
N SER A 27 -10.61 12.95 -11.80
CA SER A 27 -10.50 11.51 -11.54
C SER A 27 -9.08 11.07 -11.13
N PRO A 28 -7.99 11.47 -11.82
CA PRO A 28 -6.63 11.08 -11.43
C PRO A 28 -6.21 11.59 -10.05
N TYR A 29 -6.80 12.70 -9.59
CA TYR A 29 -6.42 13.37 -8.34
C TYR A 29 -7.39 13.09 -7.18
N PHE A 30 -8.45 12.33 -7.44
CA PHE A 30 -9.46 12.03 -6.40
C PHE A 30 -8.84 11.35 -5.18
N SER A 31 -7.91 10.43 -5.40
CA SER A 31 -7.15 9.77 -4.32
C SER A 31 -6.34 10.78 -3.49
N ALA A 32 -5.67 11.73 -4.15
CA ALA A 32 -4.89 12.77 -3.48
C ALA A 32 -5.77 13.68 -2.63
N ILE A 33 -6.96 14.07 -3.14
CA ILE A 33 -7.94 14.88 -2.43
C ILE A 33 -8.46 14.13 -1.18
N LEU A 34 -8.82 12.85 -1.35
CA LEU A 34 -9.33 12.02 -0.28
C LEU A 34 -8.29 11.83 0.84
N TRP A 35 -7.03 11.50 0.48
CA TRP A 35 -5.96 11.36 1.45
C TRP A 35 -5.63 12.68 2.17
N ALA A 36 -5.64 13.80 1.46
CA ALA A 36 -5.46 15.11 2.08
C ALA A 36 -6.56 15.40 3.12
N ALA A 37 -7.82 15.10 2.80
CA ALA A 37 -8.94 15.26 3.74
C ALA A 37 -8.80 14.34 4.96
N ILE A 38 -8.48 13.06 4.75
CA ILE A 38 -8.29 12.08 5.83
C ILE A 38 -7.14 12.48 6.75
N LEU A 39 -5.98 12.83 6.19
CA LEU A 39 -4.82 13.28 6.97
C LEU A 39 -5.11 14.56 7.75
N THR A 40 -5.87 15.50 7.16
CA THR A 40 -6.33 16.70 7.87
C THR A 40 -7.15 16.33 9.10
N ILE A 41 -8.11 15.41 8.98
CA ILE A 41 -8.96 14.98 10.10
C ILE A 41 -8.13 14.35 11.23
N ILE A 42 -7.12 13.55 10.86
CA ILE A 42 -6.27 12.83 11.83
C ILE A 42 -5.31 13.79 12.54
N PHE A 43 -4.66 14.67 11.78
CA PHE A 43 -3.62 15.55 12.30
C PHE A 43 -4.14 16.91 12.78
N ASN A 44 -5.44 17.20 12.65
CA ASN A 44 -6.04 18.42 13.18
C ASN A 44 -5.78 18.65 14.68
N PRO A 45 -5.85 17.63 15.60
CA PRO A 45 -5.49 17.84 16.99
C PRO A 45 -4.01 18.23 17.17
N VAL A 46 -3.08 17.70 16.37
CA VAL A 46 -1.66 18.06 16.40
C VAL A 46 -1.50 19.52 15.96
N LYS A 47 -2.13 19.89 14.85
CA LYS A 47 -2.14 21.26 14.34
C LYS A 47 -2.69 22.25 15.38
N ASN A 48 -3.79 21.92 16.07
CA ASN A 48 -4.36 22.79 17.09
C ASN A 48 -3.42 23.00 18.30
N LYS A 49 -2.74 21.94 18.74
CA LYS A 49 -1.70 22.05 19.79
C LYS A 49 -0.54 22.94 19.35
N LEU A 50 -0.07 22.80 18.10
CA LEU A 50 0.98 23.65 17.54
C LEU A 50 0.50 25.11 17.39
N ARG A 51 -0.75 25.31 17.00
CA ARG A 51 -1.32 26.67 16.87
C ARG A 51 -1.33 27.39 18.21
N THR A 52 -1.75 26.75 19.29
CA THR A 52 -1.73 27.33 20.64
C THR A 52 -0.31 27.63 21.12
N ALA A 53 0.65 26.72 20.84
CA ALA A 53 2.06 26.91 21.20
C ALA A 53 2.75 28.05 20.42
N LEU A 54 2.28 28.35 19.18
CA LEU A 54 2.86 29.36 18.28
C LEU A 54 2.14 30.71 18.33
N GLY A 55 1.37 30.99 19.37
CA GLY A 55 0.67 32.26 19.50
C GLY A 55 -0.39 32.48 18.43
N ASP A 56 -1.17 31.45 18.14
CA ASP A 56 -2.33 31.44 17.23
C ASP A 56 -2.00 31.63 15.73
N ARG A 57 -0.74 31.44 15.35
CA ARG A 57 -0.28 31.55 13.94
C ARG A 57 -0.69 30.32 13.15
N ASN A 58 -1.90 30.35 12.59
CA ASN A 58 -2.53 29.20 11.90
C ASN A 58 -1.69 28.66 10.72
N GLY A 59 -1.11 29.55 9.90
CA GLY A 59 -0.29 29.17 8.74
C GLY A 59 0.99 28.42 9.14
N LEU A 60 1.73 28.91 10.15
CA LEU A 60 2.93 28.24 10.66
C LEU A 60 2.61 26.90 11.31
N ALA A 61 1.53 26.82 12.10
CA ALA A 61 1.08 25.56 12.70
C ALA A 61 0.73 24.52 11.64
N SER A 62 0.07 24.94 10.54
CA SER A 62 -0.26 24.04 9.43
C SER A 62 0.99 23.58 8.68
N LEU A 63 1.95 24.46 8.42
CA LEU A 63 3.22 24.13 7.76
C LEU A 63 4.06 23.16 8.61
N LEU A 64 4.18 23.39 9.91
CA LEU A 64 4.87 22.47 10.80
C LEU A 64 4.18 21.13 10.92
N THR A 65 2.84 21.13 10.96
CA THR A 65 2.07 19.86 10.94
C THR A 65 2.32 19.09 9.65
N LEU A 66 2.34 19.76 8.51
CA LEU A 66 2.70 19.15 7.22
C LEU A 66 4.11 18.52 7.26
N GLY A 67 5.09 19.27 7.80
CA GLY A 67 6.46 18.78 7.98
C GLY A 67 6.50 17.52 8.87
N ILE A 68 5.76 17.53 9.98
CA ILE A 68 5.66 16.35 10.87
C ILE A 68 5.06 15.14 10.13
N ILE A 69 4.00 15.34 9.33
CA ILE A 69 3.40 14.28 8.54
C ILE A 69 4.42 13.71 7.54
N CYS A 70 5.12 14.59 6.82
CA CYS A 70 6.19 14.16 5.91
C CYS A 70 7.28 13.36 6.63
N LEU A 71 7.75 13.83 7.77
CA LEU A 71 8.77 13.12 8.55
C LEU A 71 8.29 11.75 9.03
N ILE A 72 7.05 11.64 9.53
CA ILE A 72 6.45 10.37 9.98
C ILE A 72 6.35 9.35 8.83
N VAL A 73 6.14 9.81 7.60
CA VAL A 73 6.03 8.94 6.42
C VAL A 73 7.41 8.64 5.82
N PHE A 74 8.22 9.68 5.58
CA PHE A 74 9.48 9.52 4.86
C PHE A 74 10.61 8.90 5.69
N ILE A 75 10.69 9.16 7.01
CA ILE A 75 11.76 8.57 7.83
C ILE A 75 11.66 7.04 7.87
N PRO A 76 10.52 6.42 8.24
CA PRO A 76 10.40 4.97 8.20
C PRO A 76 10.62 4.40 6.81
N LEU A 77 10.08 5.05 5.78
CA LEU A 77 10.24 4.61 4.39
C LEU A 77 11.72 4.59 3.98
N MET A 78 12.48 5.64 4.29
CA MET A 78 13.91 5.71 3.97
C MET A 78 14.73 4.66 4.74
N VAL A 79 14.42 4.45 6.02
CA VAL A 79 15.06 3.41 6.83
C VAL A 79 14.79 2.03 6.24
N ILE A 80 13.53 1.73 5.89
CA ILE A 80 13.14 0.46 5.28
C ILE A 80 13.84 0.27 3.93
N LEU A 81 13.81 1.27 3.06
CA LEU A 81 14.43 1.18 1.72
C LEU A 81 15.94 1.00 1.78
N SER A 82 16.63 1.74 2.67
CA SER A 82 18.08 1.60 2.83
C SER A 82 18.47 0.22 3.37
N SER A 83 17.74 -0.27 4.37
CA SER A 83 17.98 -1.60 4.93
C SER A 83 17.63 -2.72 3.94
N LEU A 84 16.57 -2.56 3.17
CA LEU A 84 16.20 -3.51 2.11
C LEU A 84 17.29 -3.59 1.03
N ALA A 85 17.88 -2.46 0.63
CA ALA A 85 18.98 -2.45 -0.33
C ALA A 85 20.20 -3.23 0.17
N VAL A 86 20.53 -3.14 1.46
CA VAL A 86 21.62 -3.93 2.07
C VAL A 86 21.28 -5.41 2.07
N GLU A 87 20.06 -5.79 2.48
CA GLU A 87 19.61 -7.18 2.55
C GLU A 87 19.56 -7.84 1.17
N LEU A 88 19.03 -7.14 0.17
CA LEU A 88 19.01 -7.63 -1.21
C LEU A 88 20.42 -7.84 -1.76
N ASN A 89 21.37 -6.98 -1.41
CA ASN A 89 22.76 -7.15 -1.83
C ASN A 89 23.40 -8.39 -1.18
N MET A 90 23.11 -8.66 0.10
CA MET A 90 23.56 -9.89 0.76
C MET A 90 22.96 -11.15 0.12
N VAL A 91 21.66 -11.15 -0.18
CA VAL A 91 20.98 -12.26 -0.87
C VAL A 91 21.59 -12.47 -2.26
N TYR A 92 21.81 -11.40 -3.02
CA TYR A 92 22.43 -11.46 -4.34
C TYR A 92 23.85 -12.06 -4.28
N THR A 93 24.65 -11.65 -3.30
CA THR A 93 26.03 -12.16 -3.11
C THR A 93 26.00 -13.64 -2.71
N LYS A 94 25.10 -14.06 -1.81
CA LYS A 94 24.92 -15.48 -1.43
C LYS A 94 24.51 -16.33 -2.65
N LEU A 95 23.61 -15.84 -3.49
CA LEU A 95 23.19 -16.54 -4.72
C LEU A 95 24.32 -16.66 -5.74
N GLN A 96 25.15 -15.64 -5.91
CA GLN A 96 26.33 -15.71 -6.80
C GLN A 96 27.39 -16.70 -6.30
N GLN A 97 27.62 -16.77 -5.01
CA GLN A 97 28.60 -17.69 -4.41
C GLN A 97 28.15 -19.15 -4.48
N ASN A 98 26.85 -19.44 -4.48
CA ASN A 98 26.27 -20.77 -4.53
C ASN A 98 25.85 -21.24 -5.92
N ASN A 99 26.28 -20.57 -6.98
CA ASN A 99 25.85 -20.83 -8.36
C ASN A 99 26.20 -22.25 -8.89
N THR A 100 27.09 -22.99 -8.20
CA THR A 100 27.46 -24.37 -8.52
C THR A 100 26.50 -25.42 -7.92
N GLN A 101 25.64 -25.06 -6.95
CA GLN A 101 24.77 -26.01 -6.25
C GLN A 101 23.29 -25.96 -6.71
N PHE A 102 22.92 -24.97 -7.50
CA PHE A 102 21.53 -24.79 -7.97
C PHE A 102 20.96 -26.02 -8.72
N PRO A 103 21.71 -26.67 -9.64
CA PRO A 103 21.23 -27.89 -10.32
C PRO A 103 21.06 -29.08 -9.39
N GLU A 104 21.96 -29.25 -8.41
CA GLU A 104 21.91 -30.34 -7.43
C GLU A 104 20.74 -30.16 -6.44
N VAL A 105 20.48 -28.91 -6.07
CA VAL A 105 19.35 -28.51 -5.22
C VAL A 105 18.03 -28.86 -5.87
N ILE A 106 17.86 -28.53 -7.14
CA ILE A 106 16.64 -28.86 -7.91
C ILE A 106 16.50 -30.37 -8.10
N ALA A 107 17.56 -31.08 -8.44
CA ALA A 107 17.54 -32.53 -8.57
C ALA A 107 17.17 -33.23 -7.24
N GLY A 108 17.65 -32.71 -6.11
CA GLY A 108 17.29 -33.21 -4.78
C GLY A 108 15.80 -33.02 -4.42
N ILE A 109 15.16 -31.96 -4.90
CA ILE A 109 13.70 -31.73 -4.71
C ILE A 109 12.92 -32.79 -5.50
N PHE A 110 13.28 -33.02 -6.76
CA PHE A 110 12.59 -33.98 -7.62
C PHE A 110 12.64 -35.40 -7.09
N ASN A 111 13.77 -35.82 -6.52
CA ASN A 111 13.95 -37.15 -5.96
C ASN A 111 13.18 -37.38 -4.64
N ARG A 112 12.59 -36.35 -4.06
CA ARG A 112 11.82 -36.42 -2.79
C ARG A 112 10.34 -36.11 -2.94
N LEU A 113 9.89 -35.80 -4.15
CA LEU A 113 8.47 -35.54 -4.41
C LEU A 113 7.67 -36.83 -4.38
N PRO A 114 6.46 -36.82 -3.79
CA PRO A 114 5.52 -37.92 -3.91
C PRO A 114 5.12 -38.15 -5.39
N ASP A 115 4.80 -39.38 -5.75
CA ASP A 115 4.49 -39.78 -7.13
C ASP A 115 3.39 -38.97 -7.82
N TRP A 116 2.41 -38.46 -7.06
CA TRP A 116 1.36 -37.60 -7.59
C TRP A 116 1.90 -36.23 -8.04
N ALA A 117 2.91 -35.70 -7.36
CA ALA A 117 3.51 -34.40 -7.67
C ALA A 117 4.53 -34.51 -8.81
N SER A 118 5.26 -35.62 -8.90
CA SER A 118 6.15 -35.93 -10.02
C SER A 118 5.39 -36.10 -11.33
N GLY A 119 4.21 -36.72 -11.30
CA GLY A 119 3.31 -36.84 -12.45
C GLY A 119 2.80 -35.48 -12.95
N PHE A 120 2.35 -34.62 -12.06
CA PHE A 120 1.89 -33.26 -12.42
C PHE A 120 3.02 -32.40 -13.04
N LEU A 121 4.24 -32.59 -12.55
CA LEU A 121 5.42 -31.87 -13.08
C LEU A 121 5.87 -32.45 -14.42
N ALA A 122 5.69 -33.75 -14.65
CA ALA A 122 5.96 -34.41 -15.92
C ALA A 122 5.04 -33.88 -17.04
N ASP A 123 3.76 -33.72 -16.75
CA ASP A 123 2.77 -33.17 -17.69
C ASP A 123 3.07 -31.73 -18.11
N HIS A 124 3.81 -30.99 -17.29
CA HIS A 124 4.18 -29.60 -17.55
C HIS A 124 5.62 -29.44 -18.06
N ASN A 125 6.29 -30.53 -18.48
CA ASN A 125 7.70 -30.53 -18.94
C ASN A 125 8.68 -29.94 -17.91
N LEU A 126 8.48 -30.22 -16.63
CA LEU A 126 9.31 -29.77 -15.52
C LEU A 126 10.09 -30.92 -14.87
N THR A 127 10.43 -31.95 -15.63
CA THR A 127 11.07 -33.20 -15.14
C THR A 127 12.58 -33.12 -15.06
N ASN A 128 13.23 -32.12 -15.67
CA ASN A 128 14.67 -32.04 -15.73
C ASN A 128 15.17 -30.71 -15.14
N ALA A 129 16.12 -30.79 -14.19
CA ALA A 129 16.74 -29.63 -13.56
C ALA A 129 17.25 -28.58 -14.58
N ALA A 130 17.80 -29.02 -15.72
CA ALA A 130 18.24 -28.14 -16.79
C ALA A 130 17.08 -27.38 -17.49
N GLN A 131 15.90 -28.01 -17.61
CA GLN A 131 14.72 -27.37 -18.20
C GLN A 131 14.11 -26.35 -17.24
N ILE A 132 14.13 -26.63 -15.94
CA ILE A 132 13.68 -25.69 -14.91
C ILE A 132 14.64 -24.52 -14.83
N GLN A 133 15.95 -24.78 -14.82
CA GLN A 133 16.96 -23.72 -14.84
C GLN A 133 16.79 -22.82 -16.08
N LYS A 134 16.54 -23.42 -17.25
CA LYS A 134 16.27 -22.65 -18.47
C LYS A 134 14.99 -21.83 -18.34
N LYS A 135 13.87 -22.41 -17.88
CA LYS A 135 12.62 -21.65 -17.64
C LYS A 135 12.77 -20.57 -16.56
N LEU A 136 13.48 -20.84 -15.46
CA LEU A 136 13.79 -19.81 -14.46
C LEU A 136 14.66 -18.71 -15.05
N SER A 137 15.68 -19.06 -15.84
CA SER A 137 16.50 -18.08 -16.54
C SER A 137 15.69 -17.28 -17.55
N ASP A 138 14.80 -17.92 -18.29
CA ASP A 138 13.93 -17.24 -19.25
C ASP A 138 12.94 -16.29 -18.53
N VAL A 139 12.37 -16.73 -17.41
CA VAL A 139 11.51 -15.88 -16.56
C VAL A 139 12.29 -14.75 -15.92
N ALA A 140 13.52 -15.01 -15.46
CA ALA A 140 14.39 -13.96 -14.91
C ALA A 140 14.85 -12.96 -15.98
N LEU A 141 15.18 -13.44 -17.18
CA LEU A 141 15.53 -12.60 -18.33
C LEU A 141 14.31 -11.81 -18.83
N GLN A 142 13.16 -12.46 -18.97
CA GLN A 142 11.90 -11.78 -19.34
C GLN A 142 11.46 -10.79 -18.25
N GLY A 143 11.58 -11.17 -16.97
CA GLY A 143 11.34 -10.29 -15.84
C GLY A 143 12.31 -9.12 -15.82
N GLY A 144 13.60 -9.37 -16.06
CA GLY A 144 14.63 -8.34 -16.19
C GLY A 144 14.39 -7.42 -17.39
N GLN A 145 14.03 -7.96 -18.54
CA GLN A 145 13.66 -7.19 -19.73
C GLN A 145 12.36 -6.42 -19.51
N TYR A 146 11.37 -7.01 -18.84
CA TYR A 146 10.14 -6.33 -18.44
C TYR A 146 10.42 -5.18 -17.47
N LEU A 147 11.29 -5.40 -16.48
CA LEU A 147 11.72 -4.35 -15.54
C LEU A 147 12.55 -3.27 -16.25
N ALA A 148 13.46 -3.63 -17.15
CA ALA A 148 14.22 -2.67 -17.94
C ALA A 148 13.33 -1.90 -18.92
N GLY A 149 12.40 -2.58 -19.61
CA GLY A 149 11.38 -1.94 -20.47
C GLY A 149 10.38 -1.12 -19.67
N SER A 150 10.08 -1.54 -18.44
CA SER A 150 9.21 -0.82 -17.51
C SER A 150 9.90 0.36 -16.83
N ALA A 151 11.23 0.53 -16.95
CA ALA A 151 11.93 1.66 -16.38
C ALA A 151 11.36 3.00 -16.88
N PHE A 152 10.96 3.08 -18.15
CA PHE A 152 10.26 4.24 -18.69
C PHE A 152 8.83 4.39 -18.14
N LEU A 153 8.10 3.28 -18.00
CA LEU A 153 6.76 3.24 -17.39
C LEU A 153 6.82 3.55 -15.89
N ILE A 154 7.84 3.03 -15.18
CA ILE A 154 8.11 3.36 -13.78
C ILE A 154 8.44 4.86 -13.66
N GLY A 155 9.27 5.41 -14.55
CA GLY A 155 9.56 6.84 -14.59
C GLY A 155 8.30 7.69 -14.80
N LYS A 156 7.44 7.31 -15.75
CA LYS A 156 6.14 7.97 -15.97
C LYS A 156 5.19 7.80 -14.77
N GLY A 157 5.13 6.61 -14.18
CA GLY A 157 4.36 6.34 -12.95
C GLY A 157 4.87 7.13 -11.76
N THR A 158 6.20 7.21 -11.58
CA THR A 158 6.84 8.01 -10.52
C THR A 158 6.57 9.49 -10.70
N PHE A 159 6.60 10.01 -11.93
CA PHE A 159 6.26 11.41 -12.20
C PHE A 159 4.78 11.71 -11.89
N GLY A 160 3.86 10.84 -12.33
CA GLY A 160 2.44 10.93 -11.99
C GLY A 160 2.18 10.85 -10.49
N PHE A 161 2.89 9.95 -9.79
CA PHE A 161 2.85 9.87 -8.34
C PHE A 161 3.38 11.14 -7.68
N ALA A 162 4.51 11.68 -8.13
CA ALA A 162 5.09 12.91 -7.58
C ALA A 162 4.14 14.12 -7.74
N ILE A 163 3.46 14.23 -8.89
CA ILE A 163 2.45 15.27 -9.11
C ILE A 163 1.27 15.06 -8.15
N SER A 164 0.70 13.86 -8.09
CA SER A 164 -0.44 13.55 -7.22
C SER A 164 -0.09 13.76 -5.74
N PHE A 165 1.12 13.39 -5.34
CA PHE A 165 1.65 13.61 -4.00
C PHE A 165 1.83 15.10 -3.71
N GLY A 166 2.39 15.87 -4.65
CA GLY A 166 2.52 17.32 -4.54
C GLY A 166 1.15 18.01 -4.40
N ILE A 167 0.16 17.60 -5.20
CA ILE A 167 -1.22 18.07 -5.09
C ILE A 167 -1.81 17.69 -3.72
N MET A 168 -1.59 16.47 -3.26
CA MET A 168 -2.03 16.03 -1.93
C MET A 168 -1.44 16.91 -0.82
N LEU A 169 -0.14 17.18 -0.84
CA LEU A 169 0.52 18.06 0.15
C LEU A 169 0.01 19.50 0.08
N TYR A 170 -0.18 20.03 -1.12
CA TYR A 170 -0.76 21.33 -1.33
C TYR A 170 -2.16 21.43 -0.72
N LEU A 171 -3.05 20.51 -1.08
CA LEU A 171 -4.40 20.44 -0.53
C LEU A 171 -4.39 20.22 0.99
N LEU A 172 -3.52 19.36 1.49
CA LEU A 172 -3.37 19.08 2.92
C LEU A 172 -3.00 20.34 3.70
N PHE A 173 -2.07 21.15 3.17
CA PHE A 173 -1.72 22.43 3.79
C PHE A 173 -2.93 23.38 3.90
N PHE A 174 -3.68 23.56 2.81
CA PHE A 174 -4.85 24.45 2.81
C PHE A 174 -6.01 23.89 3.65
N LEU A 175 -6.24 22.59 3.62
CA LEU A 175 -7.25 21.93 4.48
C LEU A 175 -6.87 22.02 5.96
N LEU A 176 -5.61 21.93 6.32
CA LEU A 176 -5.15 22.17 7.69
C LEU A 176 -5.30 23.62 8.08
N LYS A 177 -4.96 24.56 7.20
CA LYS A 177 -5.00 26.00 7.47
C LYS A 177 -6.43 26.52 7.52
N ASP A 178 -7.20 26.26 6.48
CA ASP A 178 -8.51 26.89 6.24
C ASP A 178 -9.68 25.88 6.28
N GLY A 179 -9.42 24.65 6.76
CA GLY A 179 -10.38 23.54 6.75
C GLY A 179 -11.75 23.86 7.34
N PRO A 180 -11.85 24.48 8.53
CA PRO A 180 -13.16 24.82 9.09
C PRO A 180 -13.99 25.76 8.20
N TYR A 181 -13.34 26.69 7.52
CA TYR A 181 -13.98 27.61 6.57
C TYR A 181 -14.44 26.87 5.30
N LEU A 182 -13.55 26.05 4.71
CA LEU A 182 -13.85 25.26 3.51
C LEU A 182 -15.00 24.26 3.75
N VAL A 183 -14.97 23.56 4.88
CA VAL A 183 -16.04 22.62 5.28
C VAL A 183 -17.37 23.37 5.39
N ARG A 184 -17.37 24.55 6.02
CA ARG A 184 -18.59 25.35 6.14
C ARG A 184 -19.13 25.75 4.78
N GLN A 185 -18.27 26.27 3.87
CA GLN A 185 -18.71 26.61 2.52
C GLN A 185 -19.29 25.43 1.75
N ILE A 186 -18.65 24.24 1.85
CA ILE A 186 -19.17 23.03 1.20
C ILE A 186 -20.54 22.65 1.79
N LEU A 187 -20.67 22.64 3.11
CA LEU A 187 -21.92 22.30 3.76
C LEU A 187 -23.04 23.29 3.44
N ASP A 188 -22.73 24.58 3.38
CA ASP A 188 -23.72 25.63 3.06
C ASP A 188 -24.19 25.51 1.60
N SER A 189 -23.34 25.01 0.69
CA SER A 189 -23.70 24.79 -0.71
C SER A 189 -24.59 23.56 -0.95
N LEU A 190 -24.71 22.67 0.04
CA LEU A 190 -25.55 21.46 -0.09
C LEU A 190 -27.03 21.80 0.14
N PRO A 191 -27.96 21.34 -0.71
CA PRO A 191 -29.40 21.52 -0.54
C PRO A 191 -29.98 20.52 0.48
N LEU A 192 -29.43 20.48 1.70
CA LEU A 192 -29.80 19.59 2.78
C LEU A 192 -30.16 20.41 4.03
N SER A 193 -30.93 19.82 4.94
CA SER A 193 -31.17 20.41 6.26
C SER A 193 -29.87 20.46 7.08
N ASP A 194 -29.75 21.44 7.98
CA ASP A 194 -28.54 21.60 8.81
C ASP A 194 -28.28 20.39 9.70
N PHE A 195 -29.31 19.70 10.14
CA PHE A 195 -29.21 18.44 10.87
C PHE A 195 -28.55 17.34 9.99
N ALA A 196 -29.02 17.18 8.75
CA ALA A 196 -28.46 16.20 7.81
C ALA A 196 -26.99 16.51 7.45
N LYS A 197 -26.65 17.81 7.22
CA LYS A 197 -25.29 18.27 6.94
C LYS A 197 -24.33 17.90 8.07
N GLN A 198 -24.70 18.27 9.31
CA GLN A 198 -23.87 17.98 10.49
C GLN A 198 -23.73 16.48 10.75
N HIS A 199 -24.81 15.71 10.61
CA HIS A 199 -24.76 14.26 10.76
C HIS A 199 -23.86 13.57 9.73
N LEU A 200 -23.97 13.98 8.46
CA LEU A 200 -23.15 13.47 7.37
C LEU A 200 -21.65 13.74 7.60
N PHE A 201 -21.34 14.98 7.98
CA PHE A 201 -19.96 15.38 8.25
C PHE A 201 -19.38 14.65 9.47
N ALA A 202 -20.13 14.57 10.56
CA ALA A 202 -19.72 13.86 11.77
C ALA A 202 -19.47 12.37 11.48
N LYS A 203 -20.35 11.75 10.69
CA LYS A 203 -20.21 10.36 10.27
C LYS A 203 -18.98 10.15 9.38
N PHE A 204 -18.75 11.04 8.41
CA PHE A 204 -17.54 11.00 7.56
C PHE A 204 -16.26 11.10 8.40
N VAL A 205 -16.18 12.05 9.34
CA VAL A 205 -15.03 12.21 10.24
C VAL A 205 -14.85 10.98 11.14
N GLY A 206 -15.95 10.44 11.68
CA GLY A 206 -15.93 9.24 12.52
C GLY A 206 -15.39 8.01 11.78
N VAL A 207 -15.97 7.73 10.61
CA VAL A 207 -15.55 6.60 9.77
C VAL A 207 -14.09 6.77 9.33
N SER A 208 -13.68 7.95 8.87
CA SER A 208 -12.29 8.20 8.46
C SER A 208 -11.30 7.92 9.60
N ARG A 209 -11.59 8.40 10.82
CA ARG A 209 -10.75 8.14 11.99
C ARG A 209 -10.71 6.67 12.38
N ALA A 210 -11.86 6.00 12.38
CA ALA A 210 -11.97 4.58 12.71
C ALA A 210 -11.17 3.73 11.71
N THR A 211 -11.35 3.98 10.41
CA THR A 211 -10.65 3.26 9.34
C THR A 211 -9.14 3.40 9.46
N VAL A 212 -8.62 4.63 9.60
CA VAL A 212 -7.16 4.82 9.68
C VAL A 212 -6.58 4.23 10.95
N LYS A 213 -7.24 4.43 12.10
CA LYS A 213 -6.79 3.80 13.36
C LYS A 213 -6.83 2.28 13.27
N GLY A 214 -7.92 1.73 12.72
CA GLY A 214 -8.06 0.29 12.52
C GLY A 214 -6.98 -0.28 11.62
N THR A 215 -6.75 0.35 10.46
CA THR A 215 -5.69 -0.06 9.53
C THR A 215 -4.30 0.03 10.17
N ALA A 216 -4.01 1.09 10.93
CA ALA A 216 -2.72 1.22 11.62
C ALA A 216 -2.52 0.12 12.68
N VAL A 217 -3.55 -0.23 13.45
CA VAL A 217 -3.48 -1.32 14.43
C VAL A 217 -3.24 -2.67 13.73
N VAL A 218 -4.02 -2.96 12.68
CA VAL A 218 -3.85 -4.18 11.89
C VAL A 218 -2.45 -4.25 11.28
N ALA A 219 -1.95 -3.15 10.73
CA ALA A 219 -0.60 -3.07 10.16
C ALA A 219 0.49 -3.40 11.17
N VAL A 220 0.42 -2.83 12.38
CA VAL A 220 1.36 -3.14 13.47
C VAL A 220 1.29 -4.61 13.89
N VAL A 221 0.08 -5.14 14.05
CA VAL A 221 -0.12 -6.56 14.42
C VAL A 221 0.44 -7.48 13.33
N GLN A 222 0.11 -7.24 12.06
CA GLN A 222 0.60 -8.04 10.93
C GLN A 222 2.13 -7.97 10.80
N GLY A 223 2.71 -6.77 10.94
CA GLY A 223 4.16 -6.61 10.89
C GLY A 223 4.87 -7.31 12.05
N THR A 224 4.32 -7.22 13.25
CA THR A 224 4.87 -7.90 14.43
C THR A 224 4.79 -9.43 14.28
N LEU A 225 3.62 -9.95 13.89
CA LEU A 225 3.43 -11.37 13.63
C LEU A 225 4.34 -11.87 12.51
N GLY A 226 4.45 -11.10 11.43
CA GLY A 226 5.33 -11.42 10.31
C GLY A 226 6.81 -11.44 10.70
N GLY A 227 7.26 -10.45 11.46
CA GLY A 227 8.63 -10.42 12.01
C GLY A 227 8.92 -11.62 12.91
N ILE A 228 7.99 -11.98 13.80
CA ILE A 228 8.11 -13.18 14.67
C ILE A 228 8.17 -14.44 13.81
N ALA A 229 7.29 -14.59 12.82
CA ALA A 229 7.29 -15.76 11.95
C ALA A 229 8.62 -15.90 11.19
N PHE A 230 9.18 -14.80 10.68
CA PHE A 230 10.47 -14.79 10.00
C PHE A 230 11.63 -15.12 10.96
N ALA A 231 11.58 -14.63 12.20
CA ALA A 231 12.57 -14.98 13.22
C ALA A 231 12.55 -16.48 13.57
N ILE A 232 11.35 -17.09 13.67
CA ILE A 232 11.19 -18.54 13.95
C ILE A 232 11.81 -19.39 12.84
N VAL A 233 11.66 -19.01 11.59
CA VAL A 233 12.23 -19.75 10.45
C VAL A 233 13.69 -19.41 10.16
N GLY A 234 14.29 -18.48 10.93
CA GLY A 234 15.70 -18.13 10.83
C GLY A 234 16.02 -17.22 9.64
N ILE A 235 15.06 -16.40 9.18
CA ILE A 235 15.31 -15.38 8.16
C ILE A 235 16.03 -14.21 8.83
N ASP A 236 17.23 -13.89 8.32
CA ASP A 236 17.99 -12.73 8.75
C ASP A 236 17.18 -11.42 8.53
N GLY A 237 17.38 -10.43 9.40
CA GLY A 237 16.67 -9.17 9.27
C GLY A 237 15.15 -9.25 9.54
N SER A 238 14.69 -10.24 10.31
CA SER A 238 13.26 -10.50 10.60
C SER A 238 12.51 -9.26 11.11
N VAL A 239 13.16 -8.41 11.92
CA VAL A 239 12.59 -7.14 12.41
C VAL A 239 12.37 -6.16 11.25
N LEU A 240 13.33 -6.07 10.32
CA LEU A 240 13.22 -5.23 9.14
C LEU A 240 12.07 -5.69 8.24
N TRP A 241 12.01 -7.00 7.96
CA TRP A 241 10.93 -7.57 7.15
C TRP A 241 9.56 -7.40 7.81
N GLY A 242 9.51 -7.53 9.15
CA GLY A 242 8.31 -7.22 9.92
C GLY A 242 7.90 -5.74 9.81
N ALA A 243 8.84 -4.81 9.91
CA ALA A 243 8.58 -3.38 9.73
C ALA A 243 8.11 -3.06 8.30
N LEU A 244 8.72 -3.68 7.28
CA LEU A 244 8.29 -3.56 5.89
C LEU A 244 6.87 -4.10 5.71
N MET A 245 6.55 -5.27 6.28
CA MET A 245 5.20 -5.82 6.26
C MET A 245 4.20 -4.89 6.95
N ALA A 246 4.54 -4.31 8.11
CA ALA A 246 3.68 -3.32 8.77
C ALA A 246 3.40 -2.12 7.87
N PHE A 247 4.43 -1.57 7.24
CA PHE A 247 4.29 -0.44 6.33
C PHE A 247 3.42 -0.77 5.11
N LEU A 248 3.69 -1.90 4.45
CA LEU A 248 2.92 -2.34 3.29
C LEU A 248 1.49 -2.72 3.64
N SER A 249 1.23 -3.24 4.85
CA SER A 249 -0.11 -3.59 5.33
C SER A 249 -1.04 -2.39 5.54
N LEU A 250 -0.51 -1.16 5.48
CA LEU A 250 -1.35 0.04 5.37
C LEU A 250 -2.18 0.03 4.07
N VAL A 251 -1.73 -0.73 3.04
CA VAL A 251 -2.50 -1.00 1.82
C VAL A 251 -3.25 -2.32 1.99
N PRO A 252 -4.59 -2.30 2.11
CA PRO A 252 -5.39 -3.50 2.36
C PRO A 252 -5.24 -4.57 1.29
N ALA A 253 -5.32 -5.83 1.69
CA ALA A 253 -5.40 -7.04 0.87
C ALA A 253 -4.10 -7.49 0.17
N VAL A 254 -3.15 -6.61 -0.11
CA VAL A 254 -1.93 -6.96 -0.87
C VAL A 254 -0.67 -6.76 -0.02
N GLY A 255 -0.71 -5.86 0.96
CA GLY A 255 0.46 -5.31 1.66
C GLY A 255 1.46 -6.34 2.18
N SER A 256 1.07 -7.19 3.12
CA SER A 256 2.00 -8.19 3.69
C SER A 256 2.38 -9.29 2.70
N ALA A 257 1.51 -9.61 1.73
CA ALA A 257 1.75 -10.68 0.76
C ALA A 257 2.95 -10.39 -0.16
N ILE A 258 3.21 -9.12 -0.45
CA ILE A 258 4.39 -8.70 -1.25
C ILE A 258 5.70 -9.16 -0.60
N VAL A 259 5.72 -9.33 0.72
CA VAL A 259 6.93 -9.74 1.47
C VAL A 259 6.95 -11.24 1.71
N TRP A 260 5.89 -11.81 2.30
CA TRP A 260 5.94 -13.20 2.72
C TRP A 260 5.84 -14.20 1.56
N VAL A 261 5.16 -13.87 0.46
CA VAL A 261 5.05 -14.78 -0.70
C VAL A 261 6.41 -15.01 -1.35
N PRO A 262 7.21 -13.98 -1.71
CA PRO A 262 8.57 -14.20 -2.20
C PRO A 262 9.47 -14.93 -1.21
N ALA A 263 9.34 -14.63 0.10
CA ALA A 263 10.11 -15.32 1.13
C ALA A 263 9.76 -16.81 1.23
N ALA A 264 8.47 -17.17 1.13
CA ALA A 264 8.05 -18.56 1.09
C ALA A 264 8.61 -19.29 -0.15
N ILE A 265 8.54 -18.66 -1.33
CA ILE A 265 9.12 -19.19 -2.57
C ILE A 265 10.64 -19.38 -2.41
N PHE A 266 11.35 -18.44 -1.81
CA PHE A 266 12.78 -18.56 -1.55
C PHE A 266 13.09 -19.73 -0.60
N LEU A 267 12.34 -19.90 0.48
CA LEU A 267 12.49 -21.04 1.42
C LEU A 267 12.26 -22.38 0.73
N PHE A 268 11.25 -22.49 -0.13
CA PHE A 268 11.02 -23.69 -0.92
C PHE A 268 12.18 -23.95 -1.91
N ALA A 269 12.68 -22.91 -2.56
CA ALA A 269 13.80 -23.01 -3.50
C ALA A 269 15.12 -23.42 -2.81
N THR A 270 15.29 -23.07 -1.52
CA THR A 270 16.49 -23.43 -0.73
C THR A 270 16.34 -24.72 0.09
N HIS A 271 15.41 -25.61 -0.26
CA HIS A 271 15.12 -26.88 0.44
C HIS A 271 14.64 -26.75 1.88
N GLN A 272 14.28 -25.61 2.33
CA GLN A 272 13.71 -25.38 3.66
C GLN A 272 12.19 -25.60 3.64
N LEU A 273 11.77 -26.83 3.27
CA LEU A 273 10.35 -27.17 3.06
C LEU A 273 9.50 -26.89 4.30
N TRP A 274 10.01 -27.26 5.48
CA TRP A 274 9.30 -27.02 6.74
C TRP A 274 9.08 -25.52 6.98
N GLN A 275 10.13 -24.71 6.81
CA GLN A 275 10.06 -23.27 6.99
C GLN A 275 9.11 -22.63 5.98
N GLY A 276 9.16 -23.05 4.71
CA GLY A 276 8.25 -22.58 3.68
C GLY A 276 6.79 -22.91 3.98
N LEU A 277 6.48 -24.15 4.38
CA LEU A 277 5.14 -24.57 4.79
C LEU A 277 4.65 -23.82 6.03
N PHE A 278 5.54 -23.62 7.02
CA PHE A 278 5.23 -22.84 8.20
C PHE A 278 4.84 -21.39 7.84
N ILE A 279 5.62 -20.72 7.01
CA ILE A 279 5.32 -19.34 6.56
C ILE A 279 3.97 -19.28 5.85
N VAL A 280 3.73 -20.15 4.87
CA VAL A 280 2.45 -20.18 4.15
C VAL A 280 1.29 -20.44 5.11
N GLY A 281 1.37 -21.47 5.94
CA GLY A 281 0.33 -21.80 6.92
C GLY A 281 0.09 -20.66 7.92
N PHE A 282 1.16 -20.08 8.46
CA PHE A 282 1.07 -18.98 9.40
C PHE A 282 0.39 -17.74 8.80
N PHE A 283 0.79 -17.33 7.61
CA PHE A 283 0.22 -16.13 6.98
C PHE A 283 -1.20 -16.35 6.49
N VAL A 284 -1.50 -17.50 5.89
CA VAL A 284 -2.86 -17.80 5.41
C VAL A 284 -3.83 -17.94 6.58
N ILE A 285 -3.44 -18.66 7.65
CA ILE A 285 -4.34 -18.93 8.77
C ILE A 285 -4.33 -17.77 9.77
N ILE A 286 -3.17 -17.44 10.35
CA ILE A 286 -3.10 -16.51 11.48
C ILE A 286 -3.27 -15.06 10.99
N VAL A 287 -2.49 -14.66 10.00
CA VAL A 287 -2.58 -13.29 9.48
C VAL A 287 -3.90 -13.07 8.72
N GLY A 288 -4.38 -14.09 8.01
CA GLY A 288 -5.70 -14.07 7.38
C GLY A 288 -6.85 -13.95 8.39
N LEU A 289 -6.79 -14.65 9.53
CA LEU A 289 -7.76 -14.50 10.63
C LEU A 289 -7.68 -13.11 11.25
N VAL A 290 -6.49 -12.58 11.48
CA VAL A 290 -6.30 -11.22 12.01
C VAL A 290 -6.96 -10.20 11.08
N ASP A 291 -6.75 -10.31 9.77
CA ASP A 291 -7.35 -9.40 8.78
C ASP A 291 -8.88 -9.48 8.79
N ASN A 292 -9.43 -10.69 8.80
CA ASN A 292 -10.87 -10.92 8.75
C ASN A 292 -11.61 -10.60 10.06
N LEU A 293 -10.93 -10.68 11.21
CA LEU A 293 -11.54 -10.42 12.52
C LEU A 293 -11.29 -8.99 13.00
N LEU A 294 -10.05 -8.50 12.92
CA LEU A 294 -9.71 -7.18 13.48
C LEU A 294 -10.25 -6.04 12.62
N ARG A 295 -10.26 -6.18 11.30
CA ARG A 295 -10.70 -5.11 10.40
C ARG A 295 -12.16 -4.72 10.64
N PRO A 296 -13.14 -5.63 10.64
CA PRO A 296 -14.54 -5.24 10.92
C PRO A 296 -14.76 -4.80 12.37
N LEU A 297 -14.00 -5.37 13.34
CA LEU A 297 -14.09 -4.96 14.74
C LEU A 297 -13.59 -3.53 15.00
N LEU A 298 -12.59 -3.08 14.25
CA LEU A 298 -11.98 -1.76 14.43
C LEU A 298 -12.62 -0.68 13.56
N VAL A 299 -13.23 -1.05 12.42
CA VAL A 299 -13.85 -0.13 11.46
C VAL A 299 -15.38 -0.12 11.61
N GLY A 300 -15.96 -1.19 12.13
CA GLY A 300 -17.41 -1.43 12.17
C GLY A 300 -18.17 -0.85 13.38
N LYS A 301 -17.55 0.05 14.18
CA LYS A 301 -18.24 0.75 15.29
C LYS A 301 -18.55 2.19 14.94
#